data_bd412ba6528c76dd2ec5e3cd5ef67995
#
_entry.id   bd412ba6528c76dd2ec5e3cd5ef67995
#
_cell.length_a   1.000
_cell.length_b   1.000
_cell.length_c   1.000
_cell.angle_alpha   90.00
_cell.angle_beta   90.00
_cell.angle_gamma   90.00
#
_symmetry.space_group_name_H-M   'P 1'
#
loop_
_entity.id
_entity.type
_entity.pdbx_description
1 polymer ?
#
loop_
_entity_poly.entity_id
_entity_poly.type
_entity_poly.pdbx_seq_one_letter_code
_entity_poly.pdbx_strand_id
1 'polypeptide(L)'
;MKIFLALLVIALGWIMQGCTNEADRNAIRQMEQAAPLMQSDPEVAHVLLADSVTHPELLSPEVNARWCLMLCQLADSIGTPLPLMDDLDRTRYYWESKGSPHDQALAYYYLGRKLKEEKLIKPAMKILLDAVKFCSAGNDME
;
A
#
# COMPACT_ATOMS: atom_id res chain seq x y z
N MET A 1 35.60 32.78 -0.50
CA MET A 1 35.25 31.81 0.52
C MET A 1 33.74 31.67 0.71
N LYS A 2 32.97 32.75 0.87
CA LYS A 2 31.50 32.66 1.06
C LYS A 2 30.74 32.09 -0.14
N ILE A 3 31.19 32.35 -1.36
CA ILE A 3 30.57 31.83 -2.60
C ILE A 3 30.83 30.33 -2.77
N PHE A 4 32.02 29.86 -2.39
CA PHE A 4 32.37 28.44 -2.43
C PHE A 4 31.53 27.61 -1.43
N LEU A 5 31.27 28.16 -0.23
CA LEU A 5 30.45 27.54 0.78
C LEU A 5 28.98 27.44 0.35
N ALA A 6 28.46 28.48 -0.33
CA ALA A 6 27.11 28.49 -0.86
C ALA A 6 26.91 27.46 -1.99
N LEU A 7 27.89 27.32 -2.88
CA LEU A 7 27.86 26.31 -3.95
C LEU A 7 27.96 24.88 -3.40
N LEU A 8 28.72 24.68 -2.33
CA LEU A 8 28.84 23.37 -1.66
C LEU A 8 27.51 22.96 -0.99
N VAL A 9 26.79 23.90 -0.36
CA VAL A 9 25.50 23.66 0.26
C VAL A 9 24.42 23.36 -0.78
N ILE A 10 24.46 24.04 -1.95
CA ILE A 10 23.54 23.76 -3.05
C ILE A 10 23.82 22.39 -3.66
N ALA A 11 25.08 22.02 -3.84
CA ALA A 11 25.47 20.69 -4.36
C ALA A 11 25.07 19.56 -3.40
N LEU A 12 25.20 19.74 -2.09
CA LEU A 12 24.73 18.78 -1.09
C LEU A 12 23.21 18.65 -1.04
N GLY A 13 22.47 19.72 -1.31
CA GLY A 13 21.00 19.71 -1.39
C GLY A 13 20.46 18.86 -2.56
N TRP A 14 21.21 18.72 -3.65
CA TRP A 14 20.82 17.92 -4.83
C TRP A 14 21.06 16.41 -4.65
N ILE A 15 21.92 16.01 -3.71
CA ILE A 15 22.24 14.60 -3.45
C ILE A 15 21.16 13.92 -2.61
N MET A 16 20.31 14.70 -1.93
CA MET A 16 19.24 14.16 -1.06
C MET A 16 17.92 13.89 -1.81
N GLN A 17 17.82 14.22 -3.10
CA GLN A 17 16.64 13.94 -3.92
C GLN A 17 16.91 12.71 -4.79
N GLY A 18 16.63 11.52 -4.24
CA GLY A 18 16.52 10.34 -5.10
C GLY A 18 17.18 9.05 -4.66
N CYS A 19 17.21 8.75 -3.38
CA CYS A 19 17.35 7.34 -2.98
C CYS A 19 15.95 6.69 -2.88
N THR A 20 15.29 6.55 -4.03
CA THR A 20 14.30 5.47 -4.14
C THR A 20 15.10 4.19 -4.00
N ASN A 21 14.84 3.47 -2.93
CA ASN A 21 15.37 2.16 -2.64
C ASN A 21 15.19 1.27 -3.89
N GLU A 22 16.13 0.41 -4.21
CA GLU A 22 16.03 -0.52 -5.35
C GLU A 22 14.79 -1.41 -5.24
N ALA A 23 14.42 -1.81 -4.02
CA ALA A 23 13.20 -2.53 -3.75
C ALA A 23 11.95 -1.75 -4.16
N ASP A 24 11.87 -0.46 -3.85
CA ASP A 24 10.77 0.41 -4.26
C ASP A 24 10.66 0.52 -5.78
N ARG A 25 11.79 0.73 -6.48
CA ARG A 25 11.80 0.82 -7.95
C ARG A 25 11.32 -0.46 -8.61
N ASN A 26 11.73 -1.61 -8.07
CA ASN A 26 11.26 -2.90 -8.57
C ASN A 26 9.76 -3.07 -8.34
N ALA A 27 9.28 -2.84 -7.12
CA ALA A 27 7.87 -2.95 -6.76
C ALA A 27 6.98 -2.01 -7.60
N ILE A 28 7.39 -0.74 -7.79
CA ILE A 28 6.66 0.22 -8.62
C ILE A 28 6.55 -0.28 -10.07
N ARG A 29 7.64 -0.76 -10.66
CA ARG A 29 7.63 -1.31 -12.01
C ARG A 29 6.66 -2.49 -12.15
N GLN A 30 6.64 -3.39 -11.16
CA GLN A 30 5.74 -4.53 -11.18
C GLN A 30 4.28 -4.11 -10.98
N MET A 31 4.00 -3.12 -10.13
CA MET A 31 2.66 -2.55 -10.01
C MET A 31 2.17 -1.92 -11.32
N GLU A 32 3.05 -1.20 -12.03
CA GLU A 32 2.72 -0.61 -13.35
C GLU A 32 2.42 -1.69 -14.39
N GLN A 33 3.13 -2.82 -14.38
CA GLN A 33 2.88 -3.95 -15.27
C GLN A 33 1.61 -4.72 -14.89
N ALA A 34 1.32 -4.86 -13.61
CA ALA A 34 0.15 -5.57 -13.10
C ALA A 34 -1.15 -4.77 -13.28
N ALA A 35 -1.10 -3.44 -13.18
CA ALA A 35 -2.28 -2.59 -13.22
C ALA A 35 -3.22 -2.85 -14.42
N PRO A 36 -2.77 -2.93 -15.69
CA PRO A 36 -3.65 -3.23 -16.82
C PRO A 36 -4.20 -4.66 -16.80
N LEU A 37 -3.54 -5.57 -16.09
CA LEU A 37 -3.92 -6.98 -16.00
C LEU A 37 -4.92 -7.26 -14.88
N MET A 38 -5.12 -6.33 -13.95
CA MET A 38 -5.99 -6.56 -12.78
C MET A 38 -7.43 -6.98 -13.14
N GLN A 39 -7.94 -6.52 -14.28
CA GLN A 39 -9.26 -6.88 -14.76
C GLN A 39 -9.25 -7.96 -15.85
N SER A 40 -8.24 -7.96 -16.73
CA SER A 40 -8.18 -8.87 -17.87
C SER A 40 -7.55 -10.23 -17.53
N ASP A 41 -6.57 -10.26 -16.64
CA ASP A 41 -5.86 -11.47 -16.22
C ASP A 41 -5.37 -11.32 -14.77
N PRO A 42 -6.30 -11.36 -13.79
CA PRO A 42 -5.96 -11.10 -12.38
C PRO A 42 -5.01 -12.14 -11.78
N GLU A 43 -4.98 -13.37 -12.31
CA GLU A 43 -4.05 -14.41 -11.85
C GLU A 43 -2.60 -14.04 -12.20
N VAL A 44 -2.35 -13.61 -13.43
CA VAL A 44 -1.02 -13.14 -13.86
C VAL A 44 -0.62 -11.88 -13.11
N ALA A 45 -1.53 -10.93 -12.94
CA ALA A 45 -1.28 -9.73 -12.14
C ALA A 45 -0.89 -10.06 -10.69
N HIS A 46 -1.57 -11.03 -10.07
CA HIS A 46 -1.27 -11.47 -8.71
C HIS A 46 0.13 -12.09 -8.62
N VAL A 47 0.49 -12.98 -9.54
CA VAL A 47 1.83 -13.60 -9.58
C VAL A 47 2.92 -12.54 -9.74
N LEU A 48 2.74 -11.58 -10.66
CA LEU A 48 3.69 -10.48 -10.84
C LEU A 48 3.95 -9.70 -9.55
N LEU A 49 2.91 -9.39 -8.79
CA LEU A 49 3.04 -8.65 -7.54
C LEU A 49 3.56 -9.49 -6.37
N ALA A 50 3.09 -10.73 -6.24
CA ALA A 50 3.48 -11.62 -5.15
C ALA A 50 4.94 -12.05 -5.25
N ASP A 51 5.40 -12.41 -6.45
CA ASP A 51 6.76 -12.92 -6.66
C ASP A 51 7.82 -11.79 -6.70
N SER A 52 7.41 -10.56 -7.00
CA SER A 52 8.32 -9.42 -7.12
C SER A 52 8.77 -8.83 -5.79
N VAL A 53 8.01 -9.04 -4.73
CA VAL A 53 8.27 -8.47 -3.39
C VAL A 53 8.38 -9.60 -2.37
N THR A 54 9.57 -10.12 -2.21
CA THR A 54 9.88 -11.16 -1.21
C THR A 54 10.10 -10.59 0.19
N HIS A 55 10.45 -9.30 0.28
CA HIS A 55 10.76 -8.58 1.50
C HIS A 55 9.99 -7.26 1.59
N PRO A 56 8.66 -7.30 1.85
CA PRO A 56 7.83 -6.09 1.90
C PRO A 56 8.25 -5.11 3.01
N GLU A 57 8.97 -5.58 4.03
CA GLU A 57 9.53 -4.74 5.09
C GLU A 57 10.64 -3.80 4.61
N LEU A 58 11.23 -4.04 3.43
CA LEU A 58 12.25 -3.18 2.81
C LEU A 58 11.64 -2.07 1.95
N LEU A 59 10.35 -2.13 1.67
CA LEU A 59 9.65 -1.09 0.92
C LEU A 59 9.43 0.15 1.78
N SER A 60 9.47 1.32 1.13
CA SER A 60 9.00 2.54 1.78
C SER A 60 7.51 2.41 2.17
N PRO A 61 7.04 3.15 3.20
CA PRO A 61 5.66 3.04 3.66
C PRO A 61 4.62 3.24 2.56
N GLU A 62 4.84 4.19 1.65
CA GLU A 62 3.95 4.46 0.53
C GLU A 62 3.90 3.30 -0.46
N VAL A 63 5.06 2.82 -0.89
CA VAL A 63 5.15 1.73 -1.87
C VAL A 63 4.60 0.43 -1.29
N ASN A 64 4.90 0.13 -0.02
CA ASN A 64 4.32 -1.01 0.68
C ASN A 64 2.79 -0.93 0.73
N ALA A 65 2.23 0.22 1.10
CA ALA A 65 0.79 0.40 1.22
C ALA A 65 0.06 0.26 -0.13
N ARG A 66 0.62 0.80 -1.21
CA ARG A 66 0.07 0.66 -2.57
C ARG A 66 0.14 -0.79 -3.06
N TRP A 67 1.30 -1.42 -2.93
CA TRP A 67 1.50 -2.82 -3.30
C TRP A 67 0.54 -3.75 -2.55
N CYS A 68 0.42 -3.58 -1.23
CA CYS A 68 -0.44 -4.41 -0.40
C CYS A 68 -1.93 -4.27 -0.78
N LEU A 69 -2.44 -3.05 -1.04
CA LEU A 69 -3.83 -2.88 -1.51
C LEU A 69 -4.08 -3.52 -2.86
N MET A 70 -3.16 -3.40 -3.81
CA MET A 70 -3.30 -4.08 -5.11
C MET A 70 -3.34 -5.61 -4.95
N LEU A 71 -2.48 -6.17 -4.09
CA LEU A 71 -2.51 -7.60 -3.76
C LEU A 71 -3.83 -8.02 -3.10
N CYS A 72 -4.37 -7.22 -2.19
CA CYS A 72 -5.65 -7.51 -1.56
C CYS A 72 -6.79 -7.57 -2.59
N GLN A 73 -6.86 -6.60 -3.51
CA GLN A 73 -7.87 -6.56 -4.56
C GLN A 73 -7.77 -7.77 -5.50
N LEU A 74 -6.55 -8.15 -5.86
CA LEU A 74 -6.31 -9.34 -6.68
C LEU A 74 -6.66 -10.63 -5.93
N ALA A 75 -6.27 -10.74 -4.66
CA ALA A 75 -6.65 -11.88 -3.83
C ALA A 75 -8.16 -12.07 -3.74
N ASP A 76 -8.92 -10.97 -3.65
CA ASP A 76 -10.38 -11.00 -3.71
C ASP A 76 -10.90 -11.50 -5.07
N SER A 77 -10.30 -11.05 -6.16
CA SER A 77 -10.74 -11.41 -7.52
C SER A 77 -10.55 -12.89 -7.84
N ILE A 78 -9.47 -13.49 -7.33
CA ILE A 78 -9.09 -14.87 -7.63
C ILE A 78 -9.31 -15.86 -6.46
N GLY A 79 -9.77 -15.36 -5.31
CA GLY A 79 -10.08 -16.21 -4.16
C GLY A 79 -8.84 -16.76 -3.43
N THR A 80 -7.71 -16.07 -3.49
CA THR A 80 -6.48 -16.44 -2.75
C THR A 80 -6.43 -15.78 -1.36
N PRO A 81 -5.57 -16.29 -0.45
CA PRO A 81 -5.41 -15.67 0.87
C PRO A 81 -4.93 -14.22 0.79
N LEU A 82 -5.41 -13.40 1.74
CA LEU A 82 -4.94 -12.03 1.91
C LEU A 82 -3.46 -12.00 2.38
N PRO A 83 -2.75 -10.88 2.16
CA PRO A 83 -1.41 -10.66 2.70
C PRO A 83 -1.31 -10.89 4.22
N LEU A 84 -0.09 -10.89 4.75
CA LEU A 84 0.15 -11.07 6.18
C LEU A 84 -0.45 -9.92 7.01
N MET A 85 -0.78 -10.20 8.26
CA MET A 85 -1.36 -9.23 9.18
C MET A 85 -0.49 -7.96 9.32
N ASP A 86 0.82 -8.13 9.41
CA ASP A 86 1.76 -7.02 9.56
C ASP A 86 1.78 -6.10 8.33
N ASP A 87 1.63 -6.64 7.13
CA ASP A 87 1.55 -5.85 5.90
C ASP A 87 0.25 -5.05 5.84
N LEU A 88 -0.86 -5.67 6.23
CA LEU A 88 -2.16 -5.03 6.29
C LEU A 88 -2.22 -3.92 7.35
N ASP A 89 -1.60 -4.14 8.52
CA ASP A 89 -1.58 -3.11 9.57
C ASP A 89 -0.70 -1.91 9.19
N ARG A 90 0.46 -2.15 8.56
CA ARG A 90 1.30 -1.07 7.98
C ARG A 90 0.54 -0.29 6.91
N THR A 91 -0.19 -0.99 6.04
CA THR A 91 -1.03 -0.41 4.98
C THR A 91 -2.12 0.48 5.56
N ARG A 92 -2.85 -0.01 6.56
CA ARG A 92 -3.87 0.78 7.28
C ARG A 92 -3.25 2.03 7.90
N TYR A 93 -2.14 1.90 8.61
CA TYR A 93 -1.48 3.02 9.27
C TYR A 93 -1.04 4.11 8.29
N TYR A 94 -0.52 3.73 7.12
CA TYR A 94 -0.14 4.68 6.08
C TYR A 94 -1.36 5.42 5.52
N TRP A 95 -2.39 4.70 5.08
CA TRP A 95 -3.56 5.31 4.45
C TRP A 95 -4.43 6.09 5.43
N GLU A 96 -4.44 5.75 6.72
CA GLU A 96 -5.13 6.52 7.75
C GLU A 96 -4.71 8.00 7.77
N SER A 97 -3.45 8.29 7.51
CA SER A 97 -2.88 9.65 7.55
C SER A 97 -2.66 10.29 6.18
N LYS A 98 -2.59 9.50 5.11
CA LYS A 98 -2.16 9.95 3.79
C LYS A 98 -3.17 9.67 2.68
N GLY A 99 -4.13 8.78 2.90
CA GLY A 99 -5.05 8.31 1.88
C GLY A 99 -6.29 9.16 1.69
N SER A 100 -6.91 8.98 0.52
CA SER A 100 -8.29 9.39 0.29
C SER A 100 -9.25 8.58 1.19
N PRO A 101 -10.50 9.03 1.41
CA PRO A 101 -11.51 8.23 2.12
C PRO A 101 -11.68 6.82 1.52
N HIS A 102 -11.55 6.69 0.21
CA HIS A 102 -11.60 5.41 -0.47
C HIS A 102 -10.45 4.47 -0.07
N ASP A 103 -9.19 4.98 -0.10
CA ASP A 103 -8.01 4.18 0.28
C ASP A 103 -8.05 3.79 1.75
N GLN A 104 -8.50 4.72 2.61
CA GLN A 104 -8.72 4.48 4.02
C GLN A 104 -9.75 3.36 4.24
N ALA A 105 -10.90 3.44 3.57
CA ALA A 105 -11.94 2.42 3.66
C ALA A 105 -11.44 1.04 3.23
N LEU A 106 -10.71 0.96 2.11
CA LEU A 106 -10.13 -0.31 1.63
C LEU A 106 -9.11 -0.90 2.61
N ALA A 107 -8.20 -0.09 3.14
CA ALA A 107 -7.19 -0.55 4.08
C ALA A 107 -7.83 -1.12 5.37
N TYR A 108 -8.82 -0.43 5.92
CA TYR A 108 -9.58 -0.91 7.08
C TYR A 108 -10.41 -2.15 6.77
N TYR A 109 -11.02 -2.20 5.58
CA TYR A 109 -11.82 -3.35 5.15
C TYR A 109 -10.98 -4.63 5.08
N TYR A 110 -9.82 -4.59 4.40
CA TYR A 110 -8.96 -5.77 4.26
C TYR A 110 -8.34 -6.21 5.58
N LEU A 111 -7.91 -5.27 6.43
CA LEU A 111 -7.45 -5.60 7.77
C LEU A 111 -8.57 -6.26 8.61
N GLY A 112 -9.78 -5.72 8.56
CA GLY A 112 -10.92 -6.28 9.26
C GLY A 112 -11.29 -7.69 8.78
N ARG A 113 -11.20 -7.94 7.47
CA ARG A 113 -11.37 -9.29 6.90
C ARG A 113 -10.32 -10.27 7.40
N LYS A 114 -9.04 -9.85 7.40
CA LYS A 114 -7.93 -10.68 7.90
C LYS A 114 -8.12 -11.04 9.38
N LEU A 115 -8.47 -10.06 10.20
CA LEU A 115 -8.79 -10.30 11.62
C LEU A 115 -9.93 -11.32 11.80
N LYS A 116 -10.96 -11.25 10.93
CA LYS A 116 -12.07 -12.21 10.93
C LYS A 116 -11.59 -13.62 10.55
N GLU A 117 -10.75 -13.75 9.52
CA GLU A 117 -10.14 -15.03 9.11
C GLU A 117 -9.34 -15.67 10.26
N GLU A 118 -8.64 -14.86 11.05
CA GLU A 118 -7.91 -15.29 12.23
C GLU A 118 -8.77 -15.47 13.49
N LYS A 119 -10.11 -15.40 13.34
CA LYS A 119 -11.09 -15.56 14.41
C LYS A 119 -11.03 -14.48 15.52
N LEU A 120 -10.39 -13.36 15.23
CA LEU A 120 -10.35 -12.19 16.12
C LEU A 120 -11.59 -11.32 15.89
N ILE A 121 -12.76 -11.83 16.25
CA ILE A 121 -14.06 -11.27 15.85
C ILE A 121 -14.29 -9.86 16.41
N LYS A 122 -14.00 -9.60 17.70
CA LYS A 122 -14.22 -8.27 18.30
C LYS A 122 -13.35 -7.19 17.65
N PRO A 123 -12.02 -7.36 17.50
CA PRO A 123 -11.19 -6.44 16.71
C PRO A 123 -11.66 -6.28 15.27
N ALA A 124 -12.04 -7.38 14.60
CA ALA A 124 -12.54 -7.34 13.23
C ALA A 124 -13.76 -6.43 13.09
N MET A 125 -14.75 -6.60 13.97
CA MET A 125 -15.98 -5.78 13.97
C MET A 125 -15.67 -4.28 14.13
N LYS A 126 -14.76 -3.93 15.05
CA LYS A 126 -14.36 -2.53 15.27
C LYS A 126 -13.74 -1.94 14.01
N ILE A 127 -12.77 -2.63 13.42
CA ILE A 127 -12.05 -2.19 12.21
C ILE A 127 -13.02 -2.08 11.01
N LEU A 128 -13.93 -3.03 10.82
CA LEU A 128 -14.92 -2.98 9.73
C LEU A 128 -15.92 -1.83 9.90
N LEU A 129 -16.31 -1.48 11.13
CA LEU A 129 -17.15 -0.31 11.40
C LEU A 129 -16.42 0.99 11.06
N ASP A 130 -15.11 1.08 11.32
CA ASP A 130 -14.31 2.23 10.92
C ASP A 130 -14.19 2.34 9.39
N ALA A 131 -14.07 1.21 8.67
CA ALA A 131 -14.12 1.19 7.20
C ALA A 131 -15.43 1.81 6.66
N VAL A 132 -16.57 1.48 7.26
CA VAL A 132 -17.88 2.05 6.87
C VAL A 132 -17.92 3.56 7.06
N LYS A 133 -17.32 4.09 8.14
CA LYS A 133 -17.25 5.55 8.38
C LYS A 133 -16.48 6.28 7.27
N PHE A 134 -15.36 5.71 6.80
CA PHE A 134 -14.60 6.30 5.69
C PHE A 134 -15.38 6.27 4.38
N CYS A 135 -16.12 5.18 4.11
CA CYS A 135 -17.01 5.12 2.94
C CYS A 135 -18.08 6.24 2.97
N SER A 136 -18.69 6.48 4.13
CA SER A 136 -19.71 7.52 4.28
C SER A 136 -19.12 8.92 4.11
N ALA A 137 -17.94 9.18 4.67
CA ALA A 137 -17.26 10.46 4.51
C ALA A 137 -16.86 10.77 3.05
N GLY A 138 -16.59 9.73 2.24
CA GLY A 138 -16.31 9.90 0.80
C GLY A 138 -17.53 10.33 0.00
N ASN A 139 -18.70 9.84 0.34
CA ASN A 139 -19.95 10.17 -0.35
C ASN A 139 -20.46 11.58 -0.04
N ASP A 140 -20.08 12.17 1.08
CA ASP A 140 -20.50 13.53 1.47
C ASP A 140 -19.68 14.63 0.76
N MET A 141 -18.66 14.27 -0.03
CA MET A 141 -17.77 15.21 -0.74
C MET A 141 -18.02 15.28 -2.25
N GLU A 142 -18.94 14.52 -2.81
CA GLU A 142 -19.42 14.62 -4.19
C GLU A 142 -20.66 15.51 -4.29
#